data_95e415cac4448beaea39e342b125fc08
#
_entry.id   95e415cac4448beaea39e342b125fc08
#
_cell.length_a   1.000
_cell.length_b   1.000
_cell.length_c   1.000
_cell.angle_alpha   90.00
_cell.angle_beta   90.00
_cell.angle_gamma   90.00
#
_symmetry.space_group_name_H-M   'P 1'
#
loop_
_entity.id
_entity.type
_entity.pdbx_description
1 polymer ?
#
loop_
_entity_poly.entity_id
_entity_poly.type
_entity_poly.pdbx_seq_one_letter_code
_entity_poly.pdbx_strand_id
1 'polypeptide(L)'
;MDAYQDREEIYERQRRKMHDYKNQLGTIQTLLKSQKEDEALAFTQKLTESIVVDMSAINTNHPVINAVLNQKYHTMQQKKISVIFKVGDLHEVTMEEEEIVILLSNLLDNAIRESEKVLKEKGKAVVQIKLVYEDGKTILAIRNPVMEKVKIINDTVQTKRGEYHGIGLLNVKAVVDKYAGEMVLTCDDNAFHAVVI
;
A
#
# COMPACT_ATOMS: atom_id res chain seq x y z
N MET A 1 29.06 8.00 -7.46
CA MET A 1 28.83 7.33 -6.17
C MET A 1 28.33 5.95 -6.52
N ASP A 2 29.04 4.89 -6.08
CA ASP A 2 29.30 3.75 -6.95
C ASP A 2 28.28 2.61 -6.84
N ALA A 3 27.87 2.10 -8.00
CA ALA A 3 27.09 0.85 -8.14
C ALA A 3 27.74 -0.38 -7.42
N TYR A 4 28.96 -0.25 -6.99
CA TYR A 4 29.66 -1.23 -6.16
C TYR A 4 29.26 -1.13 -4.68
N GLN A 5 29.08 0.07 -4.14
CA GLN A 5 28.65 0.29 -2.75
C GLN A 5 27.21 -0.15 -2.53
N ASP A 6 26.30 0.11 -3.49
CA ASP A 6 24.91 -0.33 -3.45
C ASP A 6 24.79 -1.87 -3.47
N ARG A 7 25.65 -2.55 -4.23
CA ARG A 7 25.71 -4.01 -4.23
C ARG A 7 26.20 -4.58 -2.90
N GLU A 8 27.20 -3.99 -2.31
CA GLU A 8 27.77 -4.45 -1.04
C GLU A 8 26.75 -4.29 0.10
N GLU A 9 26.04 -3.17 0.15
CA GLU A 9 24.94 -2.96 1.10
C GLU A 9 23.78 -3.96 0.93
N ILE A 10 23.41 -4.27 -0.29
CA ILE A 10 22.39 -5.29 -0.60
C ILE A 10 22.85 -6.66 -0.11
N TYR A 11 24.12 -7.04 -0.40
CA TYR A 11 24.69 -8.32 0.05
C TYR A 11 24.78 -8.41 1.57
N GLU A 12 25.21 -7.35 2.25
CA GLU A 12 25.26 -7.32 3.70
C GLU A 12 23.87 -7.38 4.35
N ARG A 13 22.88 -6.72 3.74
CA ARG A 13 21.48 -6.77 4.19
C ARG A 13 20.90 -8.17 4.04
N GLN A 14 21.15 -8.83 2.91
CA GLN A 14 20.75 -10.23 2.69
C GLN A 14 21.44 -11.18 3.67
N ARG A 15 22.75 -10.98 3.93
CA ARG A 15 23.52 -11.79 4.87
C ARG A 15 22.99 -11.65 6.30
N ARG A 16 22.64 -10.44 6.72
CA ARG A 16 22.01 -10.18 8.03
C ARG A 16 20.65 -10.87 8.12
N LYS A 17 19.80 -10.73 7.14
CA LYS A 17 18.49 -11.42 7.10
C LYS A 17 18.64 -12.95 7.17
N MET A 18 19.58 -13.52 6.44
CA MET A 18 19.83 -14.96 6.47
C MET A 18 20.34 -15.43 7.84
N HIS A 19 21.17 -14.64 8.50
CA HIS A 19 21.63 -14.91 9.86
C HIS A 19 20.48 -14.90 10.87
N ASP A 20 19.58 -13.93 10.74
CA ASP A 20 18.41 -13.80 11.59
C ASP A 20 17.44 -14.98 11.41
N TYR A 21 17.19 -15.42 10.19
CA TYR A 21 16.39 -16.62 9.92
C TYR A 21 17.03 -17.87 10.52
N LYS A 22 18.35 -18.02 10.43
CA LYS A 22 19.05 -19.14 11.04
C LYS A 22 18.89 -19.17 12.57
N ASN A 23 18.97 -18.01 13.21
CA ASN A 23 18.77 -17.88 14.65
C ASN A 23 17.32 -18.20 15.05
N GLN A 24 16.35 -17.73 14.29
CA GLN A 24 14.93 -18.00 14.49
C GLN A 24 14.62 -19.51 14.39
N LEU A 25 15.11 -20.16 13.35
CA LEU A 25 14.99 -21.61 13.20
C LEU A 25 15.69 -22.38 14.34
N GLY A 26 16.86 -21.89 14.77
CA GLY A 26 17.58 -22.45 15.92
C GLY A 26 16.77 -22.35 17.22
N THR A 27 16.06 -21.25 17.41
CA THR A 27 15.16 -21.07 18.58
C THR A 27 14.01 -22.09 18.56
N ILE A 28 13.36 -22.28 17.40
CA ILE A 28 12.30 -23.29 17.24
C ILE A 28 12.83 -24.69 17.55
N GLN A 29 13.99 -25.06 17.01
CA GLN A 29 14.60 -26.35 17.29
C GLN A 29 14.91 -26.56 18.78
N THR A 30 15.36 -25.52 19.45
CA THR A 30 15.67 -25.57 20.89
C THR A 30 14.40 -25.78 21.72
N LEU A 31 13.32 -25.06 21.40
CA LEU A 31 12.03 -25.22 22.07
C LEU A 31 11.48 -26.64 21.88
N LEU A 32 11.52 -27.17 20.65
CA LEU A 32 11.08 -28.55 20.37
C LEU A 32 11.92 -29.61 21.13
N LYS A 33 13.25 -29.46 21.15
CA LYS A 33 14.15 -30.33 21.91
C LYS A 33 13.88 -30.30 23.43
N SER A 34 13.38 -29.16 23.91
CA SER A 34 13.01 -28.98 25.33
C SER A 34 11.57 -29.39 25.63
N GLN A 35 10.89 -30.06 24.70
CA GLN A 35 9.49 -30.51 24.82
C GLN A 35 8.49 -29.34 25.08
N LYS A 36 8.81 -28.15 24.61
CA LYS A 36 7.98 -26.93 24.71
C LYS A 36 7.24 -26.68 23.41
N GLU A 37 6.37 -27.59 23.04
CA GLU A 37 5.67 -27.58 21.75
C GLU A 37 4.77 -26.37 21.58
N ASP A 38 4.02 -25.99 22.62
CA ASP A 38 3.14 -24.82 22.60
C ASP A 38 3.91 -23.50 22.41
N GLU A 39 5.07 -23.36 23.09
CA GLU A 39 5.94 -22.19 22.93
C GLU A 39 6.56 -22.15 21.52
N ALA A 40 6.95 -23.31 20.96
CA ALA A 40 7.47 -23.43 19.61
C ALA A 40 6.40 -23.06 18.58
N LEU A 41 5.15 -23.50 18.77
CA LEU A 41 4.02 -23.18 17.91
C LEU A 41 3.71 -21.67 17.95
N ALA A 42 3.62 -21.08 19.14
CA ALA A 42 3.38 -19.65 19.31
C ALA A 42 4.50 -18.79 18.68
N PHE A 43 5.76 -19.23 18.81
CA PHE A 43 6.90 -18.55 18.19
C PHE A 43 6.87 -18.68 16.67
N THR A 44 6.53 -19.86 16.15
CA THR A 44 6.37 -20.10 14.71
C THR A 44 5.24 -19.24 14.13
N GLN A 45 4.11 -19.12 14.83
CA GLN A 45 3.00 -18.24 14.41
C GLN A 45 3.44 -16.77 14.31
N LYS A 46 4.15 -16.25 15.34
CA LYS A 46 4.71 -14.88 15.30
C LYS A 46 5.71 -14.69 14.15
N LEU A 47 6.54 -15.69 13.89
CA LEU A 47 7.47 -15.66 12.77
C LEU A 47 6.73 -15.69 11.44
N THR A 48 5.73 -16.52 11.28
CA THR A 48 4.93 -16.61 10.06
C THR A 48 4.21 -15.29 9.81
N GLU A 49 3.64 -14.66 10.83
CA GLU A 49 3.04 -13.33 10.72
C GLU A 49 4.07 -12.28 10.28
N SER A 50 5.28 -12.30 10.84
CA SER A 50 6.35 -11.37 10.46
C SER A 50 6.90 -11.66 9.06
N ILE A 51 7.01 -12.93 8.65
CA ILE A 51 7.47 -13.36 7.33
C ILE A 51 6.39 -13.07 6.26
N VAL A 52 5.12 -13.26 6.59
CA VAL A 52 4.00 -12.88 5.69
C VAL A 52 4.01 -11.36 5.43
N VAL A 53 4.35 -10.56 6.43
CA VAL A 53 4.59 -9.11 6.24
C VAL A 53 5.80 -8.85 5.33
N ASP A 54 6.87 -9.65 5.43
CA ASP A 54 8.08 -9.52 4.61
C ASP A 54 7.94 -10.19 3.21
N MET A 55 7.11 -11.24 3.06
CA MET A 55 6.90 -11.98 1.80
C MET A 55 5.65 -11.53 1.02
N SER A 56 4.71 -10.83 1.65
CA SER A 56 3.63 -10.14 0.96
C SER A 56 4.07 -8.80 0.37
N ALA A 57 5.38 -8.59 0.30
CA ALA A 57 5.93 -7.41 -0.33
C ALA A 57 5.40 -7.31 -1.76
N ILE A 58 4.49 -6.37 -1.97
CA ILE A 58 4.12 -5.95 -3.31
C ILE A 58 5.42 -5.53 -3.99
N ASN A 59 5.81 -6.25 -5.02
CA ASN A 59 7.00 -5.93 -5.78
C ASN A 59 6.60 -5.46 -7.19
N THR A 60 6.88 -4.20 -7.46
CA THR A 60 6.60 -3.53 -8.73
C THR A 60 7.88 -3.17 -9.48
N ASN A 61 9.04 -3.65 -9.03
CA ASN A 61 10.36 -3.24 -9.51
C ASN A 61 10.66 -1.75 -9.35
N HIS A 62 9.85 -1.01 -8.56
CA HIS A 62 10.08 0.40 -8.23
C HIS A 62 10.17 0.56 -6.70
N PRO A 63 11.34 0.91 -6.13
CA PRO A 63 11.58 0.89 -4.67
C PRO A 63 10.61 1.74 -3.86
N VAL A 64 10.36 2.99 -4.30
CA VAL A 64 9.50 3.94 -3.59
C VAL A 64 8.04 3.51 -3.64
N ILE A 65 7.56 3.05 -4.80
CA ILE A 65 6.19 2.52 -4.95
C ILE A 65 6.01 1.30 -4.04
N ASN A 66 6.99 0.38 -4.03
CA ASN A 66 6.97 -0.78 -3.14
C ASN A 66 6.87 -0.38 -1.67
N ALA A 67 7.67 0.60 -1.23
CA ALA A 67 7.66 1.07 0.15
C ALA A 67 6.28 1.62 0.56
N VAL A 68 5.70 2.50 -0.26
CA VAL A 68 4.39 3.10 0.02
C VAL A 68 3.27 2.06 -0.01
N LEU A 69 3.20 1.22 -1.05
CA LEU A 69 2.15 0.21 -1.17
C LEU A 69 2.19 -0.80 -0.03
N ASN A 70 3.37 -1.29 0.35
CA ASN A 70 3.52 -2.22 1.46
C ASN A 70 3.14 -1.60 2.80
N GLN A 71 3.53 -0.35 3.05
CA GLN A 71 3.14 0.37 4.26
C GLN A 71 1.61 0.52 4.35
N LYS A 72 0.95 0.92 3.26
CA LYS A 72 -0.51 1.09 3.23
C LYS A 72 -1.24 -0.26 3.31
N TYR A 73 -0.71 -1.30 2.67
CA TYR A 73 -1.22 -2.65 2.80
C TYR A 73 -1.20 -3.14 4.25
N HIS A 74 -0.07 -2.97 4.94
CA HIS A 74 0.03 -3.31 6.35
C HIS A 74 -0.99 -2.54 7.21
N THR A 75 -1.17 -1.26 6.95
CA THR A 75 -2.19 -0.45 7.62
C THR A 75 -3.61 -0.99 7.39
N MET A 76 -3.94 -1.39 6.15
CA MET A 76 -5.23 -2.00 5.82
C MET A 76 -5.43 -3.33 6.55
N GLN A 77 -4.41 -4.18 6.62
CA GLN A 77 -4.45 -5.44 7.36
C GLN A 77 -4.70 -5.24 8.86
N GLN A 78 -3.96 -4.32 9.50
CA GLN A 78 -4.16 -3.98 10.91
C GLN A 78 -5.59 -3.50 11.20
N LYS A 79 -6.18 -2.77 10.26
CA LYS A 79 -7.56 -2.28 10.33
C LYS A 79 -8.60 -3.30 9.87
N LYS A 80 -8.19 -4.52 9.47
CA LYS A 80 -9.06 -5.59 8.94
C LYS A 80 -9.84 -5.18 7.67
N ILE A 81 -9.27 -4.28 6.88
CA ILE A 81 -9.78 -3.89 5.56
C ILE A 81 -9.22 -4.86 4.54
N SER A 82 -10.09 -5.56 3.81
CA SER A 82 -9.67 -6.43 2.72
C SER A 82 -9.19 -5.60 1.52
N VAL A 83 -8.17 -6.10 0.82
CA VAL A 83 -7.63 -5.40 -0.35
C VAL A 83 -7.39 -6.37 -1.50
N ILE A 84 -7.67 -5.91 -2.72
CA ILE A 84 -7.39 -6.63 -3.96
C ILE A 84 -6.41 -5.77 -4.76
N PHE A 85 -5.24 -6.33 -5.06
CA PHE A 85 -4.22 -5.68 -5.87
C PHE A 85 -4.17 -6.25 -7.28
N LYS A 86 -4.06 -5.37 -8.27
CA LYS A 86 -3.59 -5.66 -9.61
C LYS A 86 -2.42 -4.72 -9.90
N VAL A 87 -1.20 -5.18 -9.68
CA VAL A 87 0.03 -4.39 -9.88
C VAL A 87 0.86 -5.01 -10.99
N GLY A 88 1.41 -4.15 -11.85
CA GLY A 88 2.33 -4.52 -12.91
C GLY A 88 3.78 -4.20 -12.55
N ASP A 89 4.66 -4.35 -13.54
CA ASP A 89 6.03 -3.86 -13.49
C ASP A 89 6.03 -2.34 -13.69
N LEU A 90 6.69 -1.61 -12.81
CA LEU A 90 6.70 -0.14 -12.79
C LEU A 90 8.14 0.43 -12.86
N HIS A 91 9.11 -0.37 -13.30
CA HIS A 91 10.51 0.07 -13.39
C HIS A 91 10.71 1.25 -14.36
N GLU A 92 9.82 1.42 -15.35
CA GLU A 92 9.87 2.52 -16.31
C GLU A 92 9.18 3.81 -15.84
N VAL A 93 8.58 3.83 -14.65
CA VAL A 93 7.98 5.03 -14.11
C VAL A 93 9.06 6.05 -13.76
N THR A 94 9.00 7.22 -14.39
CA THR A 94 10.02 8.29 -14.27
C THR A 94 9.55 9.47 -13.42
N MET A 95 8.44 9.34 -12.72
CA MET A 95 7.93 10.35 -11.80
C MET A 95 8.91 10.56 -10.63
N GLU A 96 9.07 11.80 -10.16
CA GLU A 96 9.87 12.11 -8.98
C GLU A 96 9.37 11.38 -7.74
N GLU A 97 10.29 10.87 -6.92
CA GLU A 97 9.96 10.01 -5.78
C GLU A 97 9.01 10.69 -4.77
N GLU A 98 9.21 11.98 -4.50
CA GLU A 98 8.35 12.76 -3.61
C GLU A 98 6.91 12.84 -4.14
N GLU A 99 6.73 12.94 -5.46
CA GLU A 99 5.44 13.03 -6.10
C GLU A 99 4.72 11.68 -6.15
N ILE A 100 5.47 10.59 -6.32
CA ILE A 100 4.95 9.23 -6.14
C ILE A 100 4.39 9.06 -4.72
N VAL A 101 5.14 9.51 -3.70
CA VAL A 101 4.69 9.44 -2.31
C VAL A 101 3.43 10.28 -2.09
N ILE A 102 3.39 11.52 -2.62
CA ILE A 102 2.23 12.41 -2.51
C ILE A 102 1.00 11.76 -3.15
N LEU A 103 1.14 11.29 -4.39
CA LEU A 103 0.06 10.69 -5.16
C LEU A 103 -0.54 9.47 -4.45
N LEU A 104 0.31 8.48 -4.17
CA LEU A 104 -0.11 7.21 -3.59
C LEU A 104 -0.63 7.38 -2.16
N SER A 105 0.08 8.15 -1.32
CA SER A 105 -0.32 8.30 0.08
C SER A 105 -1.66 9.01 0.20
N ASN A 106 -1.90 10.11 -0.52
CA ASN A 106 -3.16 10.84 -0.42
C ASN A 106 -4.36 10.00 -0.87
N LEU A 107 -4.23 9.29 -1.99
CA LEU A 107 -5.33 8.47 -2.50
C LEU A 107 -5.59 7.25 -1.61
N LEU A 108 -4.54 6.57 -1.16
CA LEU A 108 -4.68 5.38 -0.31
C LEU A 108 -5.14 5.72 1.11
N ASP A 109 -4.70 6.85 1.70
CA ASP A 109 -5.18 7.30 3.00
C ASP A 109 -6.67 7.67 2.96
N ASN A 110 -7.12 8.29 1.87
CA ASN A 110 -8.54 8.53 1.65
C ASN A 110 -9.33 7.22 1.58
N ALA A 111 -8.84 6.25 0.80
CA ALA A 111 -9.47 4.94 0.67
C ALA A 111 -9.54 4.18 2.01
N ILE A 112 -8.46 4.19 2.79
CA ILE A 112 -8.39 3.57 4.12
C ILE A 112 -9.39 4.21 5.07
N ARG A 113 -9.39 5.53 5.15
CA ARG A 113 -10.27 6.29 6.06
C ARG A 113 -11.75 6.03 5.80
N GLU A 114 -12.18 6.07 4.53
CA GLU A 114 -13.58 5.82 4.19
C GLU A 114 -13.95 4.35 4.37
N SER A 115 -13.05 3.43 4.01
CA SER A 115 -13.27 1.99 4.22
C SER A 115 -13.39 1.62 5.69
N GLU A 116 -12.66 2.30 6.59
CA GLU A 116 -12.75 2.08 8.03
C GLU A 116 -14.14 2.44 8.57
N LYS A 117 -14.75 3.53 8.09
CA LYS A 117 -16.12 3.92 8.44
C LYS A 117 -17.12 2.84 8.02
N VAL A 118 -17.01 2.38 6.77
CA VAL A 118 -17.89 1.35 6.24
C VAL A 118 -17.70 0.01 6.97
N LEU A 119 -16.47 -0.35 7.30
CA LEU A 119 -16.17 -1.56 8.05
C LEU A 119 -16.84 -1.56 9.43
N LYS A 120 -16.82 -0.42 10.15
CA LYS A 120 -17.47 -0.28 11.46
C LYS A 120 -18.98 -0.47 11.40
N GLU A 121 -19.62 0.01 10.34
CA GLU A 121 -21.08 -0.04 10.18
C GLU A 121 -21.58 -1.33 9.52
N LYS A 122 -20.87 -1.80 8.48
CA LYS A 122 -21.30 -2.92 7.64
C LYS A 122 -20.54 -4.23 7.88
N GLY A 123 -19.53 -4.22 8.75
CA GLY A 123 -18.71 -5.38 9.13
C GLY A 123 -17.76 -5.88 8.04
N LYS A 124 -17.73 -5.25 6.86
CA LYS A 124 -16.83 -5.60 5.75
C LYS A 124 -16.50 -4.38 4.90
N ALA A 125 -15.27 -4.30 4.47
CA ALA A 125 -14.80 -3.30 3.51
C ALA A 125 -13.74 -3.91 2.61
N VAL A 126 -13.79 -3.61 1.31
CA VAL A 126 -12.83 -4.09 0.31
C VAL A 126 -12.35 -2.90 -0.51
N VAL A 127 -11.04 -2.68 -0.51
CA VAL A 127 -10.36 -1.71 -1.39
C VAL A 127 -9.79 -2.45 -2.58
N GLN A 128 -9.97 -1.91 -3.77
CA GLN A 128 -9.37 -2.43 -4.99
C GLN A 128 -8.37 -1.42 -5.54
N ILE A 129 -7.17 -1.89 -5.86
CA ILE A 129 -6.07 -1.06 -6.34
C ILE A 129 -5.52 -1.69 -7.62
N LYS A 130 -5.55 -0.93 -8.71
CA LYS A 130 -4.84 -1.25 -9.95
C LYS A 130 -3.74 -0.22 -10.13
N LEU A 131 -2.49 -0.66 -10.31
CA LEU A 131 -1.36 0.19 -10.63
C LEU A 131 -0.49 -0.52 -11.66
N VAL A 132 -0.48 -0.02 -12.87
CA VAL A 132 0.20 -0.62 -14.01
C VAL A 132 0.86 0.46 -14.86
N TYR A 133 1.88 0.08 -15.62
CA TYR A 133 2.49 0.89 -16.67
C TYR A 133 2.19 0.22 -18.01
N GLU A 134 1.45 0.89 -18.86
CA GLU A 134 0.98 0.36 -20.14
C GLU A 134 1.07 1.49 -21.19
N ASP A 135 1.64 1.23 -22.35
CA ASP A 135 1.76 2.16 -23.48
C ASP A 135 2.36 3.54 -23.11
N GLY A 136 3.41 3.54 -22.28
CA GLY A 136 4.07 4.78 -21.85
C GLY A 136 3.33 5.58 -20.80
N LYS A 137 2.27 5.02 -20.20
CA LYS A 137 1.45 5.68 -19.19
C LYS A 137 1.36 4.89 -17.91
N THR A 138 1.41 5.58 -16.78
CA THR A 138 1.10 5.02 -15.47
C THR A 138 -0.39 5.13 -15.22
N ILE A 139 -1.06 4.01 -14.97
CA ILE A 139 -2.49 3.96 -14.66
C ILE A 139 -2.65 3.54 -13.20
N LEU A 140 -3.13 4.45 -12.37
CA LEU A 140 -3.52 4.17 -10.99
C LEU A 140 -5.04 4.27 -10.89
N ALA A 141 -5.69 3.17 -10.51
CA ALA A 141 -7.12 3.16 -10.22
C ALA A 141 -7.35 2.61 -8.81
N ILE A 142 -8.09 3.35 -8.00
CA ILE A 142 -8.45 2.97 -6.64
C ILE A 142 -9.96 2.99 -6.53
N ARG A 143 -10.54 1.91 -6.03
CA ARG A 143 -11.95 1.81 -5.68
C ARG A 143 -12.08 1.45 -4.21
N ASN A 144 -12.80 2.26 -3.46
CA ASN A 144 -13.10 1.99 -2.06
C ASN A 144 -14.58 2.17 -1.74
N PRO A 145 -15.12 1.45 -0.74
CA PRO A 145 -16.49 1.63 -0.32
C PRO A 145 -16.66 2.99 0.40
N VAL A 146 -17.87 3.52 0.32
CA VAL A 146 -18.29 4.75 1.03
C VAL A 146 -19.59 4.52 1.77
N MET A 147 -19.85 5.35 2.80
CA MET A 147 -21.11 5.33 3.55
C MET A 147 -22.24 6.02 2.79
N GLU A 148 -21.92 7.13 2.14
CA GLU A 148 -22.85 7.96 1.38
C GLU A 148 -22.19 8.42 0.10
N LYS A 149 -23.00 8.63 -0.93
CA LYS A 149 -22.54 9.25 -2.17
C LYS A 149 -22.05 10.67 -1.92
N VAL A 150 -20.83 10.92 -2.34
CA VAL A 150 -20.25 12.26 -2.29
C VAL A 150 -20.45 13.00 -3.60
N LYS A 151 -20.69 14.31 -3.50
CA LYS A 151 -20.82 15.17 -4.67
C LYS A 151 -19.45 15.58 -5.15
N ILE A 152 -19.17 15.33 -6.42
CA ILE A 152 -17.92 15.72 -7.07
C ILE A 152 -18.22 16.85 -8.04
N ILE A 153 -17.50 17.97 -7.95
CA ILE A 153 -17.60 19.12 -8.84
C ILE A 153 -16.17 19.54 -9.18
N ASN A 154 -15.85 19.60 -10.47
CA ASN A 154 -14.52 20.00 -10.97
C ASN A 154 -13.38 19.22 -10.26
N ASP A 155 -13.47 17.90 -10.26
CA ASP A 155 -12.50 16.98 -9.61
C ASP A 155 -12.28 17.27 -8.12
N THR A 156 -13.22 17.92 -7.46
CA THR A 156 -13.18 18.23 -6.04
C THR A 156 -14.36 17.60 -5.33
N VAL A 157 -14.08 16.88 -4.23
CA VAL A 157 -15.13 16.29 -3.38
C VAL A 157 -15.70 17.38 -2.46
N GLN A 158 -16.99 17.64 -2.58
CA GLN A 158 -17.69 18.55 -1.68
C GLN A 158 -18.08 17.82 -0.40
N THR A 159 -17.47 18.22 0.73
CA THR A 159 -17.84 17.71 2.05
C THR A 159 -18.86 18.61 2.70
N LYS A 160 -19.86 18.02 3.39
CA LYS A 160 -20.88 18.76 4.16
C LYS A 160 -20.30 19.45 5.42
N ARG A 161 -19.06 19.16 5.80
CA ARG A 161 -18.36 19.73 6.95
C ARG A 161 -17.15 20.51 6.46
N GLY A 162 -17.05 21.78 6.84
CA GLY A 162 -15.95 22.69 6.50
C GLY A 162 -14.58 22.31 7.07
N GLU A 163 -14.27 21.04 7.21
CA GLU A 163 -13.00 20.51 7.65
C GLU A 163 -12.16 20.13 6.43
N TYR A 164 -10.92 20.48 6.41
CA TYR A 164 -9.71 20.22 5.62
C TYR A 164 -9.65 18.94 4.71
N HIS A 165 -10.78 18.43 4.22
CA HIS A 165 -10.87 17.19 3.45
C HIS A 165 -10.53 17.34 1.97
N GLY A 166 -10.21 18.53 1.49
CA GLY A 166 -9.87 18.78 0.09
C GLY A 166 -8.39 18.76 -0.25
N ILE A 167 -7.51 18.99 0.74
CA ILE A 167 -6.07 19.25 0.47
C ILE A 167 -5.38 18.04 -0.18
N GLY A 168 -5.68 16.82 0.27
CA GLY A 168 -5.06 15.61 -0.29
C GLY A 168 -5.36 15.42 -1.78
N LEU A 169 -6.60 15.63 -2.21
CA LEU A 169 -6.97 15.52 -3.63
C LEU A 169 -6.46 16.70 -4.45
N LEU A 170 -6.33 17.89 -3.85
CA LEU A 170 -5.68 19.03 -4.50
C LEU A 170 -4.19 18.78 -4.75
N ASN A 171 -3.49 18.16 -3.78
CA ASN A 171 -2.11 17.77 -3.96
C ASN A 171 -1.96 16.71 -5.06
N VAL A 172 -2.86 15.71 -5.10
CA VAL A 172 -2.90 14.73 -6.18
C VAL A 172 -3.09 15.40 -7.53
N LYS A 173 -4.05 16.34 -7.64
CA LYS A 173 -4.30 17.06 -8.88
C LYS A 173 -3.09 17.89 -9.33
N ALA A 174 -2.42 18.57 -8.41
CA ALA A 174 -1.21 19.32 -8.72
C ALA A 174 -0.09 18.45 -9.31
N VAL A 175 0.08 17.24 -8.75
CA VAL A 175 1.04 16.26 -9.28
C VAL A 175 0.60 15.81 -10.68
N VAL A 176 -0.65 15.42 -10.85
CA VAL A 176 -1.19 14.95 -12.14
C VAL A 176 -1.05 16.03 -13.22
N ASP A 177 -1.40 17.27 -12.92
CA ASP A 177 -1.29 18.41 -13.86
C ASP A 177 0.17 18.67 -14.25
N LYS A 178 1.14 18.49 -13.33
CA LYS A 178 2.58 18.64 -13.62
C LYS A 178 3.07 17.64 -14.68
N TYR A 179 2.52 16.42 -14.67
CA TYR A 179 2.87 15.38 -15.65
C TYR A 179 1.93 15.37 -16.87
N ALA A 180 1.11 16.43 -17.06
CA ALA A 180 0.10 16.51 -18.10
C ALA A 180 -0.83 15.28 -18.16
N GLY A 181 -1.06 14.69 -16.99
CA GLY A 181 -1.92 13.54 -16.80
C GLY A 181 -3.39 13.91 -16.68
N GLU A 182 -4.22 12.91 -16.48
CA GLU A 182 -5.65 13.05 -16.28
C GLU A 182 -6.07 12.40 -14.95
N MET A 183 -6.93 13.09 -14.19
CA MET A 183 -7.55 12.56 -12.98
C MET A 183 -9.06 12.55 -13.15
N VAL A 184 -9.66 11.37 -12.94
CA VAL A 184 -11.11 11.20 -12.98
C VAL A 184 -11.59 10.68 -11.64
N LEU A 185 -12.50 11.41 -11.01
CA LEU A 185 -13.14 11.01 -9.77
C LEU A 185 -14.62 10.75 -10.02
N THR A 186 -15.10 9.60 -9.57
CA THR A 186 -16.54 9.27 -9.61
C THR A 186 -16.98 8.65 -8.28
N CYS A 187 -18.26 8.78 -7.96
CA CYS A 187 -18.85 8.18 -6.78
C CYS A 187 -20.25 7.68 -7.10
N ASP A 188 -20.48 6.41 -6.86
CA ASP A 188 -21.83 5.83 -6.83
C ASP A 188 -22.34 5.71 -5.37
N ASP A 189 -23.48 5.08 -5.16
CA ASP A 189 -24.08 4.95 -3.83
C ASP A 189 -23.25 4.07 -2.86
N ASN A 190 -22.33 3.26 -3.36
CA ASN A 190 -21.61 2.26 -2.59
C ASN A 190 -20.09 2.42 -2.66
N ALA A 191 -19.56 3.11 -3.66
CA ALA A 191 -18.12 3.19 -3.88
C ALA A 191 -17.67 4.53 -4.47
N PHE A 192 -16.47 4.93 -4.05
CA PHE A 192 -15.70 6.01 -4.64
C PHE A 192 -14.62 5.42 -5.54
N HIS A 193 -14.42 6.04 -6.69
CA HIS A 193 -13.43 5.66 -7.67
C HIS A 193 -12.54 6.85 -7.97
N ALA A 194 -11.24 6.63 -7.92
CA ALA A 194 -10.23 7.58 -8.36
C ALA A 194 -9.37 6.89 -9.43
N VAL A 195 -9.24 7.52 -10.59
CA VAL A 195 -8.38 7.06 -11.68
C VAL A 195 -7.45 8.19 -12.06
N VAL A 196 -6.17 7.87 -12.18
CA VAL A 196 -5.09 8.76 -12.63
C VAL A 196 -4.36 8.07 -13.78
N ILE A 197 -4.11 8.82 -14.84
CA ILE A 197 -3.41 8.36 -16.06
C ILE A 197 -2.29 9.31 -16.42
#